data_256efc75a102c6d2155395ec56451418
#
_entry.id   256efc75a102c6d2155395ec56451418
#
_cell.length_a   1.000
_cell.length_b   1.000
_cell.length_c   1.000
_cell.angle_alpha   90.00
_cell.angle_beta   90.00
_cell.angle_gamma   90.00
#
_symmetry.space_group_name_H-M   'P 1'
#
loop_
_entity.id
_entity.type
_entity.pdbx_description
1 polymer ?
#
loop_
_entity_poly.entity_id
_entity_poly.type
_entity_poly.pdbx_seq_one_letter_code
_entity_poly.pdbx_strand_id
1 'polypeptide(L)'
;MEHDHNTDYTDFGFKSVKSKLKTRLVSDLFSRVSNQYDVMNDVMSFGLHRCWKKSFIEKLALKPNMKILDVAGGTGDIAIRIAKNKAYLSPQVTVCDLTYDMVCQGKDKAVNAGVLGIKWHIGNAEKLPYADASFDRVTIAFGLRNVTNKDAALDEMARVLKPGGTLSCLEFSPPEGTLKPFYDLYSFKIIPWVGEQIAKDRSAYQYLVESIRQFPKPSILREMILKHGFFTCIYERWTGGIVTMHQATR
;
A
#
# COMPACT_ATOMS: atom_id res chain seq x y z
N MET A 1 29.10 -24.12 -2.69
CA MET A 1 29.32 -22.72 -2.22
C MET A 1 27.95 -22.16 -1.88
N GLU A 2 27.65 -22.18 -0.58
CA GLU A 2 26.42 -21.67 -0.04
C GLU A 2 26.41 -20.15 -0.17
N HIS A 3 25.47 -19.62 -0.93
CA HIS A 3 25.12 -18.20 -0.90
C HIS A 3 24.32 -17.97 0.36
N ASP A 4 25.04 -17.64 1.45
CA ASP A 4 24.47 -17.08 2.66
C ASP A 4 23.88 -15.70 2.30
N HIS A 5 22.61 -15.67 1.94
CA HIS A 5 21.86 -14.43 1.79
C HIS A 5 21.72 -13.82 3.16
N ASN A 6 22.55 -12.83 3.44
CA ASN A 6 22.52 -12.00 4.65
C ASN A 6 21.14 -11.30 4.73
N THR A 7 20.13 -12.04 5.19
CA THR A 7 18.71 -11.65 5.29
C THR A 7 18.42 -10.60 6.37
N ASP A 8 19.47 -10.09 7.02
CA ASP A 8 19.34 -9.16 8.15
C ASP A 8 19.24 -7.69 7.72
N TYR A 9 19.52 -7.35 6.46
CA TYR A 9 19.50 -5.99 5.94
C TYR A 9 18.45 -5.78 4.85
N THR A 10 17.87 -4.58 4.81
CA THR A 10 16.86 -4.16 3.83
C THR A 10 16.95 -2.66 3.56
N ASP A 11 16.28 -2.19 2.50
CA ASP A 11 16.33 -0.80 2.10
C ASP A 11 15.33 0.06 2.90
N PHE A 12 15.80 1.18 3.45
CA PHE A 12 15.00 2.27 3.98
C PHE A 12 15.34 3.54 3.17
N GLY A 13 14.57 3.80 2.13
CA GLY A 13 14.97 4.71 1.07
C GLY A 13 16.27 4.22 0.43
N PHE A 14 17.27 5.09 0.27
CA PHE A 14 18.58 4.71 -0.26
C PHE A 14 19.55 4.16 0.79
N LYS A 15 19.11 4.04 2.04
CA LYS A 15 19.94 3.52 3.13
C LYS A 15 19.69 2.03 3.34
N SER A 16 20.76 1.25 3.52
CA SER A 16 20.65 -0.13 3.98
C SER A 16 20.59 -0.16 5.50
N VAL A 17 19.57 -0.79 6.06
CA VAL A 17 19.33 -0.88 7.51
C VAL A 17 18.98 -2.32 7.90
N LYS A 18 19.14 -2.67 9.17
CA LYS A 18 18.67 -3.96 9.67
C LYS A 18 17.15 -4.08 9.51
N SER A 19 16.66 -5.26 9.12
CA SER A 19 15.23 -5.52 8.86
C SER A 19 14.33 -5.13 10.03
N LYS A 20 14.71 -5.49 11.27
CA LYS A 20 13.97 -5.08 12.49
C LYS A 20 13.93 -3.55 12.69
N LEU A 21 14.99 -2.86 12.27
CA LEU A 21 15.07 -1.41 12.37
C LEU A 21 14.18 -0.74 11.34
N LYS A 22 14.10 -1.27 10.11
CA LYS A 22 13.21 -0.73 9.06
C LYS A 22 11.77 -0.68 9.52
N THR A 23 11.24 -1.80 10.03
CA THR A 23 9.86 -1.88 10.52
C THR A 23 9.55 -0.78 11.52
N ARG A 24 10.47 -0.53 12.49
CA ARG A 24 10.33 0.53 13.46
C ARG A 24 10.40 1.93 12.83
N LEU A 25 11.40 2.18 12.00
CA LEU A 25 11.57 3.48 11.32
C LEU A 25 10.37 3.84 10.46
N VAL A 26 9.78 2.86 9.75
CA VAL A 26 8.57 3.04 8.95
C VAL A 26 7.38 3.38 9.86
N SER A 27 7.17 2.63 10.93
CA SER A 27 6.09 2.90 11.89
C SER A 27 6.23 4.30 12.51
N ASP A 28 7.42 4.67 12.99
CA ASP A 28 7.70 5.97 13.60
C ASP A 28 7.47 7.12 12.58
N LEU A 29 7.85 6.90 11.31
CA LEU A 29 7.64 7.88 10.24
C LEU A 29 6.14 8.09 10.01
N PHE A 30 5.37 7.03 9.84
CA PHE A 30 3.93 7.13 9.60
C PHE A 30 3.16 7.65 10.81
N SER A 31 3.59 7.37 12.05
CA SER A 31 3.03 7.99 13.25
C SER A 31 3.20 9.51 13.22
N ARG A 32 4.39 10.03 12.87
CA ARG A 32 4.64 11.48 12.81
C ARG A 32 3.81 12.20 11.76
N VAL A 33 3.62 11.58 10.59
CA VAL A 33 2.88 12.21 9.47
C VAL A 33 1.41 11.87 9.45
N SER A 34 0.93 11.06 10.37
CA SER A 34 -0.45 10.53 10.36
C SER A 34 -1.50 11.63 10.25
N ASN A 35 -1.37 12.75 10.99
CA ASN A 35 -2.29 13.90 10.94
C ASN A 35 -2.28 14.66 9.61
N GLN A 36 -1.23 14.52 8.82
CA GLN A 36 -1.03 15.22 7.55
C GLN A 36 -0.95 14.27 6.36
N TYR A 37 -1.29 13.00 6.58
CA TYR A 37 -1.14 11.94 5.59
C TYR A 37 -1.90 12.23 4.29
N ASP A 38 -3.13 12.75 4.38
CA ASP A 38 -3.92 13.11 3.21
C ASP A 38 -3.29 14.29 2.45
N VAL A 39 -2.77 15.29 3.16
CA VAL A 39 -2.04 16.44 2.56
C VAL A 39 -0.77 15.96 1.86
N MET A 40 -0.03 15.03 2.49
CA MET A 40 1.15 14.43 1.90
C MET A 40 0.82 13.73 0.58
N ASN A 41 -0.26 12.94 0.54
CA ASN A 41 -0.71 12.28 -0.67
C ASN A 41 -1.16 13.28 -1.75
N ASP A 42 -1.87 14.35 -1.37
CA ASP A 42 -2.26 15.42 -2.30
C ASP A 42 -1.04 16.09 -2.93
N VAL A 43 -0.06 16.49 -2.13
CA VAL A 43 1.20 17.09 -2.61
C VAL A 43 1.94 16.14 -3.55
N MET A 44 2.10 14.88 -3.16
CA MET A 44 2.85 13.92 -3.97
C MET A 44 2.23 13.61 -5.32
N SER A 45 0.92 13.67 -5.41
CA SER A 45 0.17 13.24 -6.58
C SER A 45 -0.56 14.37 -7.29
N PHE A 46 -0.40 15.65 -6.88
CA PHE A 46 -1.26 16.76 -7.32
C PHE A 46 -2.76 16.42 -7.18
N GLY A 47 -3.14 15.71 -6.13
CA GLY A 47 -4.50 15.24 -5.89
C GLY A 47 -4.94 14.06 -6.77
N LEU A 48 -4.12 13.61 -7.73
CA LEU A 48 -4.44 12.50 -8.64
C LEU A 48 -4.67 11.17 -7.90
N HIS A 49 -4.10 11.00 -6.70
CA HIS A 49 -4.34 9.78 -5.92
C HIS A 49 -5.82 9.51 -5.67
N ARG A 50 -6.66 10.55 -5.63
CA ARG A 50 -8.12 10.42 -5.44
C ARG A 50 -8.77 9.73 -6.63
N CYS A 51 -8.33 10.08 -7.85
CA CYS A 51 -8.78 9.46 -9.10
C CYS A 51 -8.27 8.01 -9.19
N TRP A 52 -7.00 7.77 -8.88
CA TRP A 52 -6.43 6.43 -8.88
C TRP A 52 -7.14 5.50 -7.89
N LYS A 53 -7.41 5.97 -6.66
CA LYS A 53 -8.14 5.19 -5.66
C LYS A 53 -9.60 4.93 -6.09
N LYS A 54 -10.25 5.87 -6.77
CA LYS A 54 -11.58 5.66 -7.34
C LYS A 54 -11.55 4.56 -8.40
N SER A 55 -10.68 4.67 -9.40
CA SER A 55 -10.53 3.67 -10.46
C SER A 55 -10.11 2.31 -9.91
N PHE A 56 -9.24 2.29 -8.88
CA PHE A 56 -8.84 1.07 -8.18
C PHE A 56 -10.04 0.32 -7.62
N ILE A 57 -10.93 1.02 -6.89
CA ILE A 57 -12.12 0.42 -6.28
C ILE A 57 -13.10 -0.10 -7.36
N GLU A 58 -13.31 0.65 -8.44
CA GLU A 58 -14.17 0.23 -9.55
C GLU A 58 -13.67 -1.09 -10.17
N LYS A 59 -12.35 -1.29 -10.23
CA LYS A 59 -11.73 -2.51 -10.79
C LYS A 59 -11.67 -3.69 -9.82
N LEU A 60 -12.00 -3.53 -8.54
CA LEU A 60 -12.01 -4.64 -7.58
C LEU A 60 -13.07 -5.71 -7.91
N ALA A 61 -14.06 -5.41 -8.74
CA ALA A 61 -15.15 -6.31 -9.12
C ALA A 61 -15.82 -6.97 -7.90
N LEU A 62 -16.15 -6.16 -6.90
CA LEU A 62 -16.71 -6.64 -5.63
C LEU A 62 -18.14 -7.12 -5.84
N LYS A 63 -18.49 -8.20 -5.15
CA LYS A 63 -19.84 -8.78 -5.08
C LYS A 63 -20.43 -8.56 -3.68
N PRO A 64 -21.75 -8.69 -3.53
CA PRO A 64 -22.41 -8.61 -2.22
C PRO A 64 -21.80 -9.55 -1.20
N ASN A 65 -21.73 -9.11 0.05
CA ASN A 65 -21.30 -9.91 1.22
C ASN A 65 -19.83 -10.44 1.15
N MET A 66 -19.00 -9.95 0.23
CA MET A 66 -17.59 -10.32 0.20
C MET A 66 -16.86 -9.88 1.46
N LYS A 67 -15.95 -10.73 1.93
CA LYS A 67 -14.98 -10.41 2.99
C LYS A 67 -13.72 -9.83 2.35
N ILE A 68 -13.39 -8.61 2.71
CA ILE A 68 -12.31 -7.84 2.12
C ILE A 68 -11.32 -7.49 3.22
N LEU A 69 -10.03 -7.75 2.99
CA LEU A 69 -8.93 -7.32 3.84
C LEU A 69 -8.14 -6.21 3.14
N ASP A 70 -8.03 -5.06 3.78
CA ASP A 70 -7.18 -3.95 3.35
C ASP A 70 -5.89 -3.97 4.18
N VAL A 71 -4.81 -4.46 3.58
CA VAL A 71 -3.50 -4.65 4.22
C VAL A 71 -2.69 -3.36 4.12
N ALA A 72 -2.01 -2.98 5.19
CA ALA A 72 -1.35 -1.68 5.32
C ALA A 72 -2.33 -0.54 4.95
N GLY A 73 -3.57 -0.66 5.42
CA GLY A 73 -4.66 0.23 5.02
C GLY A 73 -4.59 1.63 5.65
N GLY A 74 -3.66 1.87 6.58
CA GLY A 74 -3.40 3.17 7.19
C GLY A 74 -4.67 3.78 7.80
N THR A 75 -5.00 5.00 7.38
CA THR A 75 -6.24 5.70 7.81
C THR A 75 -7.51 5.18 7.12
N GLY A 76 -7.44 4.05 6.42
CA GLY A 76 -8.59 3.34 5.85
C GLY A 76 -9.28 4.01 4.67
N ASP A 77 -8.58 4.81 3.88
CA ASP A 77 -9.19 5.52 2.76
C ASP A 77 -9.82 4.56 1.73
N ILE A 78 -9.14 3.45 1.41
CA ILE A 78 -9.69 2.41 0.53
C ILE A 78 -10.89 1.73 1.19
N ALA A 79 -10.76 1.30 2.44
CA ALA A 79 -11.80 0.63 3.19
C ALA A 79 -13.09 1.48 3.34
N ILE A 80 -12.94 2.78 3.65
CA ILE A 80 -14.06 3.72 3.77
C ILE A 80 -14.75 3.91 2.41
N ARG A 81 -14.00 4.04 1.32
CA ARG A 81 -14.56 4.17 -0.04
C ARG A 81 -15.31 2.91 -0.46
N ILE A 82 -14.79 1.72 -0.16
CA ILE A 82 -15.47 0.46 -0.41
C ILE A 82 -16.78 0.40 0.38
N ALA A 83 -16.75 0.71 1.68
CA ALA A 83 -17.91 0.65 2.55
C ALA A 83 -19.00 1.68 2.18
N LYS A 84 -18.61 2.85 1.64
CA LYS A 84 -19.56 3.87 1.15
C LYS A 84 -20.18 3.55 -0.19
N ASN A 85 -19.62 2.63 -0.96
CA ASN A 85 -20.12 2.35 -2.29
C ASN A 85 -21.37 1.48 -2.22
N LYS A 86 -22.53 2.12 -2.40
CA LYS A 86 -23.85 1.48 -2.34
C LYS A 86 -24.08 0.35 -3.35
N ALA A 87 -23.24 0.30 -4.41
CA ALA A 87 -23.28 -0.81 -5.38
C ALA A 87 -22.77 -2.13 -4.79
N TYR A 88 -22.00 -2.08 -3.69
CA TYR A 88 -21.44 -3.26 -3.03
C TYR A 88 -22.28 -3.64 -1.80
N LEU A 89 -23.44 -4.19 -2.00
CA LEU A 89 -24.37 -4.56 -0.93
C LEU A 89 -23.65 -5.23 0.26
N SER A 90 -23.48 -4.47 1.36
CA SER A 90 -22.92 -4.91 2.65
C SER A 90 -21.54 -5.61 2.59
N PRO A 91 -20.50 -5.02 2.03
CA PRO A 91 -19.16 -5.61 2.06
C PRO A 91 -18.64 -5.68 3.50
N GLN A 92 -18.04 -6.80 3.89
CA GLN A 92 -17.39 -6.96 5.19
C GLN A 92 -15.93 -6.54 5.08
N VAL A 93 -15.62 -5.29 5.43
CA VAL A 93 -14.28 -4.72 5.28
C VAL A 93 -13.51 -4.82 6.59
N THR A 94 -12.30 -5.33 6.51
CA THR A 94 -11.32 -5.36 7.61
C THR A 94 -10.09 -4.59 7.18
N VAL A 95 -9.62 -3.66 8.00
CA VAL A 95 -8.35 -2.95 7.85
C VAL A 95 -7.33 -3.59 8.78
N CYS A 96 -6.15 -3.87 8.25
CA CYS A 96 -4.99 -4.30 9.03
C CYS A 96 -3.81 -3.37 8.75
N ASP A 97 -3.32 -2.68 9.78
CA ASP A 97 -2.15 -1.82 9.67
C ASP A 97 -1.23 -2.02 10.89
N LEU A 98 0.07 -1.82 10.67
CA LEU A 98 1.06 -1.96 11.72
C LEU A 98 1.05 -0.77 12.69
N THR A 99 0.67 0.41 12.21
CA THR A 99 0.80 1.68 12.92
C THR A 99 -0.46 2.00 13.73
N TYR A 100 -0.35 1.99 15.04
CA TYR A 100 -1.47 2.25 15.96
C TYR A 100 -2.17 3.58 15.67
N ASP A 101 -1.39 4.67 15.49
CA ASP A 101 -1.93 6.02 15.26
C ASP A 101 -2.73 6.11 13.97
N MET A 102 -2.27 5.41 12.92
CA MET A 102 -3.01 5.31 11.65
C MET A 102 -4.36 4.62 11.84
N VAL A 103 -4.39 3.52 12.59
CA VAL A 103 -5.63 2.78 12.88
C VAL A 103 -6.61 3.64 13.69
N CYS A 104 -6.12 4.36 14.71
CA CYS A 104 -6.96 5.25 15.51
C CYS A 104 -7.57 6.36 14.66
N GLN A 105 -6.76 7.07 13.87
CA GLN A 105 -7.26 8.12 12.97
C GLN A 105 -8.22 7.56 11.92
N GLY A 106 -7.95 6.35 11.42
CA GLY A 106 -8.84 5.68 10.48
C GLY A 106 -10.22 5.42 11.06
N LYS A 107 -10.30 4.98 12.32
CA LYS A 107 -11.58 4.81 13.04
C LYS A 107 -12.35 6.13 13.14
N ASP A 108 -11.69 7.21 13.57
CA ASP A 108 -12.30 8.52 13.69
C ASP A 108 -12.77 9.04 12.32
N LYS A 109 -11.95 8.88 11.29
CA LYS A 109 -12.29 9.24 9.91
C LYS A 109 -13.49 8.45 9.38
N ALA A 110 -13.59 7.16 9.69
CA ALA A 110 -14.71 6.33 9.30
C ALA A 110 -16.01 6.78 10.00
N VAL A 111 -15.95 7.04 11.31
CA VAL A 111 -17.10 7.55 12.09
C VAL A 111 -17.57 8.90 11.54
N ASN A 112 -16.65 9.85 11.34
CA ASN A 112 -16.95 11.17 10.78
C ASN A 112 -17.52 11.09 9.35
N ALA A 113 -17.18 10.03 8.62
CA ALA A 113 -17.69 9.74 7.28
C ALA A 113 -19.03 9.00 7.29
N GLY A 114 -19.61 8.70 8.47
CA GLY A 114 -20.85 7.93 8.62
C GLY A 114 -20.69 6.43 8.27
N VAL A 115 -19.47 5.90 8.35
CA VAL A 115 -19.17 4.49 8.05
C VAL A 115 -18.92 3.73 9.35
N LEU A 116 -19.89 2.89 9.71
CA LEU A 116 -19.79 2.03 10.88
C LEU A 116 -19.65 0.58 10.43
N GLY A 117 -18.89 -0.26 10.93
CA GLY A 117 -18.82 -1.70 10.55
C GLY A 117 -17.53 -2.11 9.86
N ILE A 118 -16.58 -1.20 9.64
CA ILE A 118 -15.21 -1.58 9.29
C ILE A 118 -14.54 -2.17 10.53
N LYS A 119 -13.95 -3.35 10.39
CA LYS A 119 -13.13 -3.97 11.44
C LYS A 119 -11.71 -3.43 11.34
N TRP A 120 -11.10 -3.07 12.47
CA TRP A 120 -9.78 -2.48 12.53
C TRP A 120 -8.86 -3.31 13.40
N HIS A 121 -7.77 -3.79 12.84
CA HIS A 121 -6.76 -4.59 13.54
C HIS A 121 -5.38 -3.99 13.38
N ILE A 122 -4.59 -4.09 14.44
CA ILE A 122 -3.15 -3.84 14.39
C ILE A 122 -2.49 -5.16 14.01
N GLY A 123 -1.68 -5.15 12.95
CA GLY A 123 -1.00 -6.36 12.50
C GLY A 123 0.07 -6.08 11.44
N ASN A 124 1.05 -6.98 11.39
CA ASN A 124 2.10 -6.93 10.39
C ASN A 124 1.67 -7.69 9.13
N ALA A 125 1.84 -7.06 7.95
CA ALA A 125 1.56 -7.68 6.66
C ALA A 125 2.37 -8.97 6.43
N GLU A 126 3.54 -9.08 7.05
CA GLU A 126 4.44 -10.24 6.97
C GLU A 126 4.01 -11.41 7.87
N LYS A 127 3.02 -11.19 8.74
CA LYS A 127 2.41 -12.20 9.63
C LYS A 127 0.99 -11.76 9.98
N LEU A 128 0.05 -11.98 9.08
CA LEU A 128 -1.33 -11.54 9.22
C LEU A 128 -2.07 -12.36 10.30
N PRO A 129 -2.78 -11.70 11.24
CA PRO A 129 -3.47 -12.38 12.35
C PRO A 129 -4.81 -12.99 11.92
N TYR A 130 -4.84 -13.68 10.79
CA TYR A 130 -6.06 -14.30 10.25
C TYR A 130 -5.79 -15.75 9.85
N ALA A 131 -6.84 -16.56 9.91
CA ALA A 131 -6.80 -17.94 9.43
C ALA A 131 -6.66 -17.99 7.89
N ASP A 132 -6.22 -19.14 7.38
CA ASP A 132 -6.13 -19.43 5.96
C ASP A 132 -7.51 -19.29 5.30
N ALA A 133 -7.54 -18.89 4.04
CA ALA A 133 -8.74 -18.82 3.22
C ALA A 133 -9.90 -18.04 3.85
N SER A 134 -9.61 -16.94 4.57
CA SER A 134 -10.60 -16.13 5.30
C SER A 134 -11.27 -15.05 4.47
N PHE A 135 -10.60 -14.57 3.39
CA PHE A 135 -11.03 -13.41 2.62
C PHE A 135 -11.26 -13.73 1.14
N ASP A 136 -12.25 -13.06 0.56
CA ASP A 136 -12.55 -13.15 -0.88
C ASP A 136 -11.67 -12.19 -1.69
N ARG A 137 -11.27 -11.06 -1.07
CA ARG A 137 -10.40 -10.04 -1.66
C ARG A 137 -9.39 -9.56 -0.64
N VAL A 138 -8.17 -9.32 -1.11
CA VAL A 138 -7.13 -8.60 -0.39
C VAL A 138 -6.74 -7.38 -1.21
N THR A 139 -6.69 -6.22 -0.58
CA THR A 139 -6.21 -4.97 -1.16
C THR A 139 -4.97 -4.50 -0.43
N ILE A 140 -4.03 -3.91 -1.15
CA ILE A 140 -2.93 -3.14 -0.59
C ILE A 140 -2.68 -1.93 -1.49
N ALA A 141 -2.85 -0.71 -0.96
CA ALA A 141 -2.72 0.50 -1.74
C ALA A 141 -1.67 1.44 -1.12
N PHE A 142 -0.59 1.70 -1.88
CA PHE A 142 0.54 2.56 -1.49
C PHE A 142 1.25 2.10 -0.19
N GLY A 143 1.14 0.80 0.13
CA GLY A 143 1.67 0.21 1.35
C GLY A 143 2.82 -0.77 1.12
N LEU A 144 2.81 -1.52 0.01
CA LEU A 144 3.72 -2.66 -0.21
C LEU A 144 5.20 -2.25 -0.25
N ARG A 145 5.52 -1.03 -0.77
CA ARG A 145 6.89 -0.53 -0.80
C ARG A 145 7.51 -0.37 0.60
N ASN A 146 6.67 -0.13 1.61
CA ASN A 146 7.08 0.10 2.99
C ASN A 146 7.30 -1.21 3.78
N VAL A 147 6.76 -2.32 3.28
CA VAL A 147 6.93 -3.64 3.89
C VAL A 147 8.39 -4.06 3.86
N THR A 148 8.88 -4.60 4.97
CA THR A 148 10.28 -4.99 5.14
C THR A 148 10.61 -6.22 4.29
N ASN A 149 9.84 -7.30 4.47
CA ASN A 149 9.93 -8.52 3.67
C ASN A 149 8.68 -8.66 2.79
N LYS A 150 8.81 -8.26 1.53
CA LYS A 150 7.70 -8.27 0.56
C LYS A 150 7.27 -9.70 0.21
N ASP A 151 8.23 -10.62 0.16
CA ASP A 151 7.96 -12.02 -0.15
C ASP A 151 7.10 -12.66 0.94
N ALA A 152 7.45 -12.48 2.22
CA ALA A 152 6.64 -12.94 3.35
C ALA A 152 5.24 -12.31 3.35
N ALA A 153 5.12 -11.04 2.99
CA ALA A 153 3.81 -10.39 2.91
C ALA A 153 2.96 -10.92 1.74
N LEU A 154 3.57 -11.25 0.60
CA LEU A 154 2.87 -11.87 -0.53
C LEU A 154 2.40 -13.29 -0.17
N ASP A 155 3.23 -14.09 0.53
CA ASP A 155 2.83 -15.40 1.05
C ASP A 155 1.64 -15.30 2.00
N GLU A 156 1.66 -14.35 2.94
CA GLU A 156 0.58 -14.13 3.89
C GLU A 156 -0.71 -13.66 3.20
N MET A 157 -0.60 -12.73 2.23
CA MET A 157 -1.77 -12.30 1.44
C MET A 157 -2.35 -13.45 0.62
N ALA A 158 -1.51 -14.32 0.05
CA ALA A 158 -1.97 -15.54 -0.60
C ALA A 158 -2.62 -16.50 0.40
N ARG A 159 -2.00 -16.74 1.56
CA ARG A 159 -2.51 -17.66 2.59
C ARG A 159 -3.92 -17.29 3.05
N VAL A 160 -4.16 -16.01 3.34
CA VAL A 160 -5.46 -15.55 3.87
C VAL A 160 -6.55 -15.44 2.80
N LEU A 161 -6.20 -15.41 1.51
CA LEU A 161 -7.17 -15.45 0.42
C LEU A 161 -7.76 -16.85 0.27
N LYS A 162 -9.05 -16.92 -0.03
CA LYS A 162 -9.71 -18.14 -0.46
C LYS A 162 -9.19 -18.60 -1.83
N PRO A 163 -9.28 -19.89 -2.18
CA PRO A 163 -9.10 -20.33 -3.56
C PRO A 163 -10.01 -19.53 -4.52
N GLY A 164 -9.44 -19.01 -5.60
CA GLY A 164 -10.14 -18.11 -6.54
C GLY A 164 -10.30 -16.66 -6.01
N GLY A 165 -9.82 -16.37 -4.81
CA GLY A 165 -9.74 -15.00 -4.27
C GLY A 165 -8.72 -14.14 -5.03
N THR A 166 -8.85 -12.83 -4.92
CA THR A 166 -8.02 -11.90 -5.70
C THR A 166 -7.27 -10.92 -4.80
N LEU A 167 -5.98 -10.79 -5.04
CA LEU A 167 -5.13 -9.69 -4.56
C LEU A 167 -5.21 -8.53 -5.54
N SER A 168 -5.42 -7.33 -5.04
CA SER A 168 -5.29 -6.08 -5.80
C SER A 168 -4.27 -5.17 -5.11
N CYS A 169 -3.18 -4.89 -5.81
CA CYS A 169 -2.10 -4.03 -5.33
C CYS A 169 -2.03 -2.75 -6.17
N LEU A 170 -2.17 -1.60 -5.53
CA LEU A 170 -1.99 -0.28 -6.15
C LEU A 170 -0.73 0.36 -5.57
N GLU A 171 0.26 0.65 -6.40
CA GLU A 171 1.51 1.20 -5.90
C GLU A 171 2.15 2.17 -6.90
N PHE A 172 2.93 3.10 -6.36
CA PHE A 172 3.79 3.93 -7.19
C PHE A 172 4.82 3.06 -7.90
N SER A 173 5.15 3.45 -9.12
CA SER A 173 6.24 2.85 -9.88
C SER A 173 7.14 3.92 -10.47
N PRO A 174 8.44 3.65 -10.63
CA PRO A 174 9.34 4.57 -11.29
C PRO A 174 8.83 4.82 -12.71
N PRO A 175 8.56 6.08 -13.11
CA PRO A 175 8.14 6.38 -14.47
C PRO A 175 9.27 6.08 -15.45
N GLU A 176 8.89 5.68 -16.65
CA GLU A 176 9.81 5.38 -17.75
C GLU A 176 9.59 6.37 -18.91
N GLY A 177 10.57 6.45 -19.82
CA GLY A 177 10.46 7.27 -21.04
C GLY A 177 10.56 8.78 -20.80
N THR A 178 9.85 9.56 -21.59
CA THR A 178 9.97 11.03 -21.67
C THR A 178 9.51 11.76 -20.42
N LEU A 179 8.64 11.16 -19.60
CA LEU A 179 8.15 11.75 -18.34
C LEU A 179 9.18 11.65 -17.20
N LYS A 180 10.14 10.74 -17.31
CA LYS A 180 11.13 10.49 -16.24
C LYS A 180 11.90 11.75 -15.79
N PRO A 181 12.49 12.59 -16.67
CA PRO A 181 13.24 13.77 -16.22
C PRO A 181 12.40 14.77 -15.45
N PHE A 182 11.16 15.00 -15.90
CA PHE A 182 10.21 15.94 -15.25
C PHE A 182 9.77 15.40 -13.88
N TYR A 183 9.45 14.12 -13.81
CA TYR A 183 9.09 13.48 -12.57
C TYR A 183 10.26 13.43 -11.59
N ASP A 184 11.50 13.23 -12.07
CA ASP A 184 12.69 13.25 -11.24
C ASP A 184 12.93 14.63 -10.64
N LEU A 185 12.82 15.69 -11.45
CA LEU A 185 12.94 17.07 -10.96
C LEU A 185 11.87 17.37 -9.89
N TYR A 186 10.62 16.99 -10.17
CA TYR A 186 9.52 17.18 -9.25
C TYR A 186 9.73 16.40 -7.95
N SER A 187 10.04 15.12 -8.05
CA SER A 187 10.12 14.22 -6.88
C SER A 187 11.31 14.53 -5.97
N PHE A 188 12.47 14.91 -6.52
CA PHE A 188 13.67 15.15 -5.71
C PHE A 188 13.85 16.59 -5.23
N LYS A 189 13.25 17.57 -5.91
CA LYS A 189 13.39 18.98 -5.52
C LYS A 189 12.11 19.58 -4.95
N ILE A 190 10.97 19.35 -5.62
CA ILE A 190 9.73 20.04 -5.24
C ILE A 190 9.06 19.34 -4.07
N ILE A 191 8.89 18.01 -4.12
CA ILE A 191 8.22 17.26 -3.05
C ILE A 191 8.88 17.45 -1.68
N PRO A 192 10.21 17.28 -1.50
CA PRO A 192 10.84 17.50 -0.19
C PRO A 192 10.75 18.95 0.29
N TRP A 193 10.83 19.94 -0.63
CA TRP A 193 10.69 21.34 -0.29
C TRP A 193 9.28 21.66 0.20
N VAL A 194 8.25 21.19 -0.51
CA VAL A 194 6.85 21.37 -0.09
C VAL A 194 6.59 20.66 1.24
N GLY A 195 7.15 19.46 1.41
CA GLY A 195 7.06 18.70 2.66
C GLY A 195 7.64 19.45 3.87
N GLU A 196 8.76 20.13 3.67
CA GLU A 196 9.37 20.99 4.71
C GLU A 196 8.48 22.17 5.07
N GLN A 197 7.85 22.82 4.08
CA GLN A 197 7.00 23.99 4.30
C GLN A 197 5.66 23.63 4.95
N ILE A 198 5.02 22.53 4.54
CA ILE A 198 3.67 22.16 4.96
C ILE A 198 3.69 21.28 6.20
N ALA A 199 4.50 20.21 6.19
CA ALA A 199 4.48 19.19 7.22
C ALA A 199 5.63 19.30 8.23
N LYS A 200 6.60 20.21 7.99
CA LYS A 200 7.81 20.36 8.81
C LYS A 200 8.62 19.04 8.97
N ASP A 201 8.42 18.08 8.09
CA ASP A 201 9.12 16.79 8.07
C ASP A 201 9.66 16.45 6.67
N ARG A 202 10.76 17.12 6.30
CA ARG A 202 11.47 16.87 5.04
C ARG A 202 11.90 15.40 4.89
N SER A 203 12.24 14.76 6.02
CA SER A 203 12.75 13.38 6.01
C SER A 203 11.71 12.36 5.57
N ALA A 204 10.44 12.55 5.94
CA ALA A 204 9.34 11.69 5.54
C ALA A 204 9.09 11.77 4.03
N TYR A 205 9.12 12.96 3.46
CA TYR A 205 8.93 13.16 2.02
C TYR A 205 10.12 12.65 1.20
N GLN A 206 11.34 12.80 1.73
CA GLN A 206 12.53 12.23 1.11
C GLN A 206 12.45 10.69 1.09
N TYR A 207 12.16 10.06 2.23
CA TYR A 207 11.96 8.61 2.29
C TYR A 207 10.93 8.12 1.27
N LEU A 208 9.84 8.85 1.13
CA LEU A 208 8.76 8.50 0.22
C LEU A 208 9.24 8.46 -1.24
N VAL A 209 9.99 9.49 -1.68
CA VAL A 209 10.57 9.54 -3.03
C VAL A 209 11.58 8.41 -3.24
N GLU A 210 12.46 8.20 -2.26
CA GLU A 210 13.49 7.17 -2.31
C GLU A 210 12.88 5.76 -2.33
N SER A 211 11.85 5.50 -1.49
CA SER A 211 11.17 4.19 -1.45
C SER A 211 10.47 3.84 -2.77
N ILE A 212 9.93 4.83 -3.50
CA ILE A 212 9.38 4.62 -4.84
C ILE A 212 10.49 4.19 -5.83
N ARG A 213 11.68 4.77 -5.72
CA ARG A 213 12.81 4.44 -6.62
C ARG A 213 13.39 3.05 -6.38
N GLN A 214 13.35 2.59 -5.13
CA GLN A 214 13.81 1.26 -4.75
C GLN A 214 12.74 0.17 -4.95
N PHE A 215 11.50 0.58 -5.22
CA PHE A 215 10.42 -0.38 -5.42
C PHE A 215 10.59 -1.14 -6.75
N PRO A 216 10.27 -2.44 -6.80
CA PRO A 216 10.37 -3.24 -8.02
C PRO A 216 9.58 -2.63 -9.19
N LYS A 217 10.13 -2.75 -10.40
CA LYS A 217 9.39 -2.44 -11.63
C LYS A 217 8.12 -3.31 -11.73
N PRO A 218 7.07 -2.83 -12.42
CA PRO A 218 5.80 -3.56 -12.51
C PRO A 218 5.94 -5.00 -13.00
N SER A 219 6.80 -5.26 -13.98
CA SER A 219 7.05 -6.63 -14.47
C SER A 219 7.70 -7.52 -13.42
N ILE A 220 8.65 -6.98 -12.65
CA ILE A 220 9.32 -7.72 -11.56
C ILE A 220 8.34 -8.01 -10.43
N LEU A 221 7.51 -7.02 -10.04
CA LEU A 221 6.48 -7.24 -9.02
C LEU A 221 5.47 -8.30 -9.47
N ARG A 222 5.09 -8.32 -10.76
CA ARG A 222 4.25 -9.37 -11.31
C ARG A 222 4.88 -10.76 -11.13
N GLU A 223 6.16 -10.90 -11.45
CA GLU A 223 6.89 -12.18 -11.27
C GLU A 223 6.99 -12.58 -9.79
N MET A 224 7.26 -11.62 -8.90
CA MET A 224 7.24 -11.87 -7.46
C MET A 224 5.88 -12.40 -7.02
N ILE A 225 4.78 -11.74 -7.38
CA ILE A 225 3.43 -12.16 -7.03
C ILE A 225 3.16 -13.60 -7.51
N LEU A 226 3.52 -13.93 -8.76
CA LEU A 226 3.31 -15.28 -9.31
C LEU A 226 4.11 -16.37 -8.58
N LYS A 227 5.27 -16.04 -7.99
CA LYS A 227 6.06 -16.99 -7.18
C LYS A 227 5.42 -17.31 -5.82
N HIS A 228 4.50 -16.49 -5.33
CA HIS A 228 3.91 -16.57 -4.00
C HIS A 228 2.47 -17.08 -4.01
N GLY A 229 2.18 -18.14 -4.79
CA GLY A 229 0.92 -18.87 -4.76
C GLY A 229 -0.24 -18.24 -5.53
N PHE A 230 0.04 -17.34 -6.46
CA PHE A 230 -0.94 -16.78 -7.39
C PHE A 230 -0.81 -17.41 -8.78
N PHE A 231 -1.92 -17.87 -9.37
CA PHE A 231 -1.94 -18.50 -10.69
C PHE A 231 -1.88 -17.49 -11.84
N THR A 232 -2.46 -16.30 -11.63
CA THR A 232 -2.47 -15.23 -12.62
C THR A 232 -2.08 -13.92 -11.97
N CYS A 233 -1.41 -13.06 -12.73
CA CYS A 233 -1.17 -11.69 -12.35
C CYS A 233 -1.10 -10.82 -13.61
N ILE A 234 -1.98 -9.84 -13.69
CA ILE A 234 -1.96 -8.80 -14.72
C ILE A 234 -1.66 -7.44 -14.07
N TYR A 235 -1.17 -6.49 -14.83
CA TYR A 235 -1.01 -5.13 -14.34
C TYR A 235 -1.36 -4.08 -15.39
N GLU A 236 -1.83 -2.95 -14.89
CA GLU A 236 -2.13 -1.75 -15.68
C GLU A 236 -1.31 -0.58 -15.16
N ARG A 237 -0.75 0.19 -16.07
CA ARG A 237 -0.02 1.43 -15.76
C ARG A 237 -0.93 2.62 -15.94
N TRP A 238 -0.97 3.50 -14.96
CA TRP A 238 -1.78 4.72 -15.00
C TRP A 238 -0.89 5.96 -14.97
N THR A 239 -1.38 7.04 -15.57
CA THR A 239 -0.70 8.35 -15.59
C THR A 239 0.76 8.24 -16.04
N GLY A 240 0.97 7.66 -17.24
CA GLY A 240 2.32 7.50 -17.80
C GLY A 240 3.24 6.57 -17.03
N GLY A 241 2.69 5.68 -16.20
CA GLY A 241 3.46 4.71 -15.41
C GLY A 241 3.88 5.19 -14.02
N ILE A 242 3.36 6.33 -13.55
CA ILE A 242 3.60 6.82 -12.18
C ILE A 242 2.98 5.89 -11.14
N VAL A 243 1.83 5.31 -11.47
CA VAL A 243 1.11 4.35 -10.63
C VAL A 243 0.80 3.10 -11.44
N THR A 244 0.88 1.95 -10.79
CA THR A 244 0.54 0.66 -11.39
C THR A 244 -0.40 -0.10 -10.47
N MET A 245 -1.44 -0.67 -11.06
CA MET A 245 -2.34 -1.61 -10.39
C MET A 245 -2.00 -3.03 -10.84
N HIS A 246 -1.74 -3.92 -9.89
CA HIS A 246 -1.63 -5.35 -10.15
C HIS A 246 -2.88 -6.06 -9.62
N GLN A 247 -3.39 -7.02 -10.40
CA GLN A 247 -4.45 -7.92 -9.98
C GLN A 247 -4.01 -9.35 -10.18
N ALA A 248 -4.10 -10.15 -9.13
CA ALA A 248 -3.67 -11.54 -9.12
C ALA A 248 -4.74 -12.43 -8.51
N THR A 249 -4.91 -13.63 -9.04
CA THR A 249 -5.86 -14.64 -8.55
C THR A 249 -5.09 -15.79 -7.91
N ARG A 250 -5.54 -16.19 -6.71
CA ARG A 250 -5.05 -17.36 -5.99
C ARG A 250 -5.76 -18.64 -6.45
#